data_0506daa2f9b82596a78e87263b5491b0
#
_entry.id   0506daa2f9b82596a78e87263b5491b0
#
_cell.length_a   1.000
_cell.length_b   1.000
_cell.length_c   1.000
_cell.angle_alpha   90.00
_cell.angle_beta   90.00
_cell.angle_gamma   90.00
#
_symmetry.space_group_name_H-M   'P 1'
#
loop_
_entity.id
_entity.type
_entity.pdbx_description
1 polymer ?
#
loop_
_entity_poly.entity_id
_entity_poly.type
_entity_poly.pdbx_seq_one_letter_code
_entity_poly.pdbx_strand_id
1 'polypeptide(L)'
;MIKFTSLLILSSLLLSCGTNKSKHSEEFIKAQNELTEKLTELSKTTCLNGFGVALVNDKEILYQNGFGIANVETGEKYNENTIQNIASVSKTLIGIAVLKAQELGKLKLDDPISKYLPYIIENPKYKGEPITIRHLVTHTSSIADNQEYLYRAWILYDTINLEKNLKIDIGECKFSAPSTDIPMEDFLKNILTKNGKWFRADAFTDKKPGAIFSYSNMGATLAALVVEKATGQKFDDFTEKYILQPLKMESTGWGLHSIDMKKHSRLYIEKKTA
;
A
#
# COMPACT_ATOMS: atom_id res chain seq x y z
N MET A 1 -29.39 26.90 -76.86
CA MET A 1 -30.33 26.96 -75.72
C MET A 1 -30.42 25.57 -75.13
N ILE A 2 -29.65 25.33 -74.04
CA ILE A 2 -29.58 24.04 -73.32
C ILE A 2 -30.25 24.27 -71.98
N LYS A 3 -31.35 23.59 -71.71
CA LYS A 3 -32.10 23.62 -70.46
C LYS A 3 -31.44 22.67 -69.47
N PHE A 4 -30.93 23.22 -68.36
CA PHE A 4 -30.49 22.46 -67.18
C PHE A 4 -31.71 22.12 -66.34
N THR A 5 -31.98 20.85 -66.17
CA THR A 5 -32.97 20.33 -65.24
C THR A 5 -32.20 19.97 -63.92
N SER A 6 -32.46 20.70 -62.86
CA SER A 6 -31.90 20.43 -61.51
C SER A 6 -32.65 19.27 -60.88
N LEU A 7 -31.92 18.17 -60.58
CA LEU A 7 -32.41 17.02 -59.84
C LEU A 7 -32.12 17.26 -58.35
N LEU A 8 -33.14 17.54 -57.54
CA LEU A 8 -33.08 17.63 -56.13
C LEU A 8 -33.02 16.19 -55.54
N ILE A 9 -31.84 15.79 -55.05
CA ILE A 9 -31.72 14.55 -54.26
C ILE A 9 -32.00 14.91 -52.81
N LEU A 10 -33.14 14.48 -52.30
CA LEU A 10 -33.54 14.57 -50.90
C LEU A 10 -32.89 13.43 -50.15
N SER A 11 -31.71 13.71 -49.49
CA SER A 11 -31.06 12.74 -48.64
C SER A 11 -31.79 12.69 -47.28
N SER A 12 -32.56 11.64 -47.07
CA SER A 12 -33.14 11.28 -45.78
C SER A 12 -32.02 10.82 -44.84
N LEU A 13 -31.58 11.71 -43.94
CA LEU A 13 -30.78 11.38 -42.79
C LEU A 13 -31.61 10.53 -41.82
N LEU A 14 -31.45 9.20 -41.90
CA LEU A 14 -31.89 8.30 -40.86
C LEU A 14 -31.01 8.55 -39.62
N LEU A 15 -31.52 9.34 -38.69
CA LEU A 15 -31.01 9.37 -37.31
C LEU A 15 -31.23 7.98 -36.71
N SER A 16 -30.22 7.13 -36.81
CA SER A 16 -30.12 5.91 -36.02
C SER A 16 -29.87 6.34 -34.55
N CYS A 17 -30.93 6.41 -33.78
CA CYS A 17 -30.82 6.41 -32.34
C CYS A 17 -30.25 5.05 -31.92
N GLY A 18 -28.93 4.95 -31.90
CA GLY A 18 -28.22 3.84 -31.23
C GLY A 18 -28.49 3.92 -29.75
N THR A 19 -29.46 3.15 -29.29
CA THR A 19 -29.57 2.86 -27.85
C THR A 19 -28.27 2.18 -27.46
N ASN A 20 -27.40 2.88 -26.71
CA ASN A 20 -26.27 2.26 -26.02
C ASN A 20 -26.85 1.18 -25.09
N LYS A 21 -26.95 -0.05 -25.59
CA LYS A 21 -27.28 -1.20 -24.76
C LYS A 21 -26.16 -1.27 -23.71
N SER A 22 -26.53 -1.13 -22.44
CA SER A 22 -25.63 -1.40 -21.34
C SER A 22 -24.91 -2.72 -21.58
N LYS A 23 -23.60 -2.73 -21.36
CA LYS A 23 -22.73 -3.92 -21.47
C LYS A 23 -23.18 -5.04 -20.52
N HIS A 24 -23.88 -4.69 -19.46
CA HIS A 24 -24.32 -5.57 -18.39
C HIS A 24 -25.85 -5.77 -18.41
N SER A 25 -26.29 -6.92 -17.89
CA SER A 25 -27.72 -7.23 -17.76
C SER A 25 -28.43 -6.26 -16.80
N GLU A 26 -29.74 -6.12 -16.93
CA GLU A 26 -30.56 -5.33 -15.99
C GLU A 26 -30.45 -5.84 -14.56
N GLU A 27 -30.34 -7.16 -14.38
CA GLU A 27 -30.15 -7.77 -13.06
C GLU A 27 -28.81 -7.35 -12.43
N PHE A 28 -27.74 -7.28 -13.24
CA PHE A 28 -26.43 -6.83 -12.77
C PHE A 28 -26.47 -5.36 -12.33
N ILE A 29 -27.10 -4.49 -13.12
CA ILE A 29 -27.26 -3.07 -12.78
C ILE A 29 -28.09 -2.92 -11.48
N LYS A 30 -29.14 -3.70 -11.34
CA LYS A 30 -29.94 -3.74 -10.11
C LYS A 30 -29.11 -4.14 -8.90
N ALA A 31 -28.29 -5.17 -9.02
CA ALA A 31 -27.40 -5.61 -7.96
C ALA A 31 -26.35 -4.53 -7.57
N GLN A 32 -25.78 -3.80 -8.54
CA GLN A 32 -24.91 -2.66 -8.27
C GLN A 32 -25.61 -1.55 -7.48
N ASN A 33 -26.86 -1.22 -7.84
CA ASN A 33 -27.63 -0.20 -7.16
C ASN A 33 -27.98 -0.62 -5.72
N GLU A 34 -28.42 -1.86 -5.51
CA GLU A 34 -28.67 -2.41 -4.19
C GLU A 34 -27.40 -2.42 -3.30
N LEU A 35 -26.25 -2.75 -3.88
CA LEU A 35 -24.97 -2.68 -3.19
C LEU A 35 -24.64 -1.23 -2.78
N THR A 36 -24.84 -0.28 -3.69
CA THR A 36 -24.58 1.15 -3.44
C THR A 36 -25.47 1.67 -2.30
N GLU A 37 -26.75 1.32 -2.29
CA GLU A 37 -27.68 1.71 -1.22
C GLU A 37 -27.25 1.16 0.15
N LYS A 38 -26.89 -0.13 0.22
CA LYS A 38 -26.41 -0.78 1.45
C LYS A 38 -25.10 -0.16 1.96
N LEU A 39 -24.15 0.11 1.08
CA LEU A 39 -22.86 0.73 1.44
C LEU A 39 -23.04 2.19 1.86
N THR A 40 -23.97 2.91 1.23
CA THR A 40 -24.35 4.27 1.63
C THR A 40 -24.93 4.29 3.04
N GLU A 41 -25.81 3.35 3.37
CA GLU A 41 -26.37 3.25 4.72
C GLU A 41 -25.30 2.83 5.74
N LEU A 42 -24.44 1.87 5.38
CA LEU A 42 -23.31 1.48 6.21
C LEU A 42 -22.39 2.67 6.52
N SER A 43 -22.11 3.55 5.55
CA SER A 43 -21.25 4.73 5.77
C SER A 43 -21.78 5.70 6.81
N LYS A 44 -23.10 5.70 7.07
CA LYS A 44 -23.74 6.55 8.09
C LYS A 44 -23.64 5.95 9.49
N THR A 45 -23.64 4.62 9.60
CA THR A 45 -23.74 3.86 10.85
C THR A 45 -22.42 3.34 11.37
N THR A 46 -21.39 3.24 10.50
CA THR A 46 -20.05 2.79 10.87
C THR A 46 -19.23 3.86 11.60
N CYS A 47 -18.18 3.44 12.32
CA CYS A 47 -17.16 4.32 12.89
C CYS A 47 -16.17 4.87 11.85
N LEU A 48 -16.19 4.38 10.60
CA LEU A 48 -15.36 4.88 9.52
C LEU A 48 -15.92 6.20 8.98
N ASN A 49 -15.07 7.22 8.84
CA ASN A 49 -15.51 8.49 8.24
C ASN A 49 -15.77 8.35 6.74
N GLY A 50 -14.92 7.59 6.04
CA GLY A 50 -15.07 7.28 4.62
C GLY A 50 -14.28 6.05 4.23
N PHE A 51 -14.68 5.42 3.13
CA PHE A 51 -14.01 4.25 2.57
C PHE A 51 -14.32 4.11 1.07
N GLY A 52 -13.43 3.43 0.36
CA GLY A 52 -13.61 3.04 -1.04
C GLY A 52 -13.92 1.55 -1.16
N VAL A 53 -14.72 1.19 -2.16
CA VAL A 53 -15.01 -0.21 -2.51
C VAL A 53 -14.78 -0.40 -4.00
N ALA A 54 -14.05 -1.46 -4.38
CA ALA A 54 -13.90 -1.89 -5.76
C ALA A 54 -14.13 -3.41 -5.87
N LEU A 55 -14.89 -3.82 -6.87
CA LEU A 55 -15.04 -5.21 -7.29
C LEU A 55 -14.48 -5.32 -8.70
N VAL A 56 -13.56 -6.25 -8.89
CA VAL A 56 -12.88 -6.43 -10.18
C VAL A 56 -12.84 -7.90 -10.55
N ASN A 57 -12.76 -8.17 -11.84
CA ASN A 57 -12.39 -9.49 -12.35
C ASN A 57 -11.16 -9.37 -13.26
N ASP A 58 -10.83 -10.42 -14.00
CA ASP A 58 -9.70 -10.46 -14.92
C ASP A 58 -9.84 -9.59 -16.17
N LYS A 59 -11.01 -8.99 -16.40
CA LYS A 59 -11.34 -8.24 -17.61
C LYS A 59 -11.70 -6.78 -17.36
N GLU A 60 -12.35 -6.49 -16.23
CA GLU A 60 -12.90 -5.18 -16.00
C GLU A 60 -13.19 -4.88 -14.52
N ILE A 61 -13.39 -3.60 -14.23
CA ILE A 61 -13.92 -3.13 -12.96
C ILE A 61 -15.44 -3.32 -13.00
N LEU A 62 -15.94 -4.22 -12.17
CA LEU A 62 -17.38 -4.52 -12.06
C LEU A 62 -18.11 -3.46 -11.25
N TYR A 63 -17.45 -2.88 -10.26
CA TYR A 63 -17.98 -1.85 -9.38
C TYR A 63 -16.84 -1.06 -8.75
N GLN A 64 -16.98 0.24 -8.66
CA GLN A 64 -16.13 1.09 -7.81
C GLN A 64 -16.93 2.29 -7.33
N ASN A 65 -16.77 2.64 -6.05
CA ASN A 65 -17.37 3.84 -5.48
C ASN A 65 -16.67 4.20 -4.16
N GLY A 66 -16.82 5.47 -3.77
CA GLY A 66 -16.41 5.98 -2.47
C GLY A 66 -17.62 6.38 -1.61
N PHE A 67 -17.50 6.24 -0.29
CA PHE A 67 -18.59 6.46 0.66
C PHE A 67 -18.10 7.27 1.85
N GLY A 68 -19.00 8.12 2.38
CA GLY A 68 -18.73 8.95 3.56
C GLY A 68 -17.87 10.18 3.22
N ILE A 69 -17.00 10.56 4.16
CA ILE A 69 -16.26 11.82 4.15
C ILE A 69 -14.76 11.55 4.15
N ALA A 70 -14.05 12.17 3.22
CA ALA A 70 -12.58 12.12 3.12
C ALA A 70 -11.90 13.11 4.08
N ASN A 71 -12.54 14.26 4.31
CA ASN A 71 -12.08 15.29 5.22
C ASN A 71 -13.27 15.89 5.98
N VAL A 72 -13.37 15.60 7.27
CA VAL A 72 -14.48 16.05 8.12
C VAL A 72 -14.46 17.56 8.33
N GLU A 73 -13.28 18.19 8.37
CA GLU A 73 -13.14 19.63 8.59
C GLU A 73 -13.69 20.45 7.41
N THR A 74 -13.50 19.96 6.19
CA THR A 74 -13.96 20.65 4.96
C THR A 74 -15.28 20.10 4.44
N GLY A 75 -15.75 18.95 4.93
CA GLY A 75 -16.92 18.26 4.41
C GLY A 75 -16.67 17.56 3.07
N GLU A 76 -15.42 17.40 2.65
CA GLU A 76 -15.06 16.74 1.40
C GLU A 76 -15.49 15.28 1.41
N LYS A 77 -16.26 14.89 0.38
CA LYS A 77 -16.76 13.52 0.25
C LYS A 77 -15.68 12.55 -0.22
N TYR A 78 -15.72 11.35 0.34
CA TYR A 78 -14.90 10.24 -0.15
C TYR A 78 -15.46 9.77 -1.50
N ASN A 79 -14.60 9.59 -2.50
CA ASN A 79 -14.94 9.10 -3.84
C ASN A 79 -13.87 8.14 -4.36
N GLU A 80 -14.07 7.60 -5.55
CA GLU A 80 -13.18 6.63 -6.19
C GLU A 80 -11.77 7.17 -6.51
N ASN A 81 -11.59 8.50 -6.50
CA ASN A 81 -10.29 9.15 -6.72
C ASN A 81 -9.59 9.58 -5.42
N THR A 82 -10.22 9.30 -4.27
CA THR A 82 -9.63 9.62 -2.98
C THR A 82 -8.44 8.71 -2.70
N ILE A 83 -7.30 9.31 -2.39
CA ILE A 83 -6.07 8.59 -2.00
C ILE A 83 -6.13 8.34 -0.49
N GLN A 84 -5.77 7.15 -0.07
CA GLN A 84 -5.81 6.74 1.33
C GLN A 84 -4.57 5.94 1.71
N ASN A 85 -4.11 6.13 2.94
CA ASN A 85 -3.09 5.25 3.52
C ASN A 85 -3.68 3.85 3.74
N ILE A 86 -3.05 2.84 3.15
CA ILE A 86 -3.51 1.45 3.21
C ILE A 86 -2.74 0.60 4.23
N ALA A 87 -1.87 1.23 5.03
CA ALA A 87 -1.10 0.61 6.10
C ALA A 87 -0.47 -0.74 5.66
N SER A 88 -0.68 -1.81 6.40
CA SER A 88 -0.04 -3.11 6.14
C SER A 88 -0.49 -3.82 4.87
N VAL A 89 -1.54 -3.36 4.20
CA VAL A 89 -1.88 -3.86 2.85
C VAL A 89 -0.72 -3.58 1.87
N SER A 90 0.07 -2.53 2.10
CA SER A 90 1.29 -2.23 1.34
C SER A 90 2.30 -3.39 1.27
N LYS A 91 2.29 -4.31 2.24
CA LYS A 91 3.20 -5.48 2.24
C LYS A 91 2.92 -6.45 1.09
N THR A 92 1.72 -6.44 0.53
CA THR A 92 1.41 -7.21 -0.68
C THR A 92 2.26 -6.73 -1.86
N LEU A 93 2.49 -5.41 -1.98
CA LEU A 93 3.37 -4.85 -3.01
C LEU A 93 4.84 -5.20 -2.76
N ILE A 94 5.28 -5.35 -1.51
CA ILE A 94 6.63 -5.87 -1.20
C ILE A 94 6.77 -7.31 -1.71
N GLY A 95 5.77 -8.17 -1.45
CA GLY A 95 5.76 -9.53 -1.98
C GLY A 95 5.82 -9.58 -3.51
N ILE A 96 5.03 -8.75 -4.19
CA ILE A 96 5.05 -8.62 -5.66
C ILE A 96 6.42 -8.14 -6.14
N ALA A 97 7.05 -7.17 -5.47
CA ALA A 97 8.38 -6.67 -5.82
C ALA A 97 9.44 -7.77 -5.72
N VAL A 98 9.40 -8.58 -4.67
CA VAL A 98 10.31 -9.74 -4.52
C VAL A 98 10.10 -10.73 -5.67
N LEU A 99 8.86 -11.08 -6.02
CA LEU A 99 8.56 -11.97 -7.13
C LEU A 99 9.01 -11.38 -8.47
N LYS A 100 8.84 -10.08 -8.66
CA LYS A 100 9.31 -9.37 -9.86
C LYS A 100 10.83 -9.35 -9.96
N ALA A 101 11.53 -9.12 -8.85
CA ALA A 101 12.99 -9.20 -8.82
C ALA A 101 13.49 -10.62 -9.12
N GLN A 102 12.76 -11.67 -8.66
CA GLN A 102 13.06 -13.05 -9.04
C GLN A 102 12.82 -13.31 -10.52
N GLU A 103 11.70 -12.85 -11.09
CA GLU A 103 11.39 -12.94 -12.52
C GLU A 103 12.51 -12.32 -13.38
N LEU A 104 13.06 -11.19 -12.92
CA LEU A 104 14.19 -10.51 -13.56
C LEU A 104 15.56 -11.18 -13.28
N GLY A 105 15.59 -12.31 -12.60
CA GLY A 105 16.82 -13.06 -12.29
C GLY A 105 17.75 -12.36 -11.29
N LYS A 106 17.25 -11.38 -10.52
CA LYS A 106 18.05 -10.60 -9.57
C LYS A 106 18.23 -11.30 -8.22
N LEU A 107 17.29 -12.13 -7.84
CA LEU A 107 17.30 -12.92 -6.59
C LEU A 107 16.57 -14.25 -6.79
N LYS A 108 16.67 -15.13 -5.80
CA LYS A 108 15.82 -16.33 -5.66
C LYS A 108 15.19 -16.34 -4.27
N LEU A 109 13.95 -16.78 -4.15
CA LEU A 109 13.24 -16.82 -2.86
C LEU A 109 14.01 -17.58 -1.77
N ASP A 110 14.72 -18.64 -2.14
CA ASP A 110 15.44 -19.49 -1.19
C ASP A 110 16.91 -19.05 -0.99
N ASP A 111 17.34 -17.97 -1.62
CA ASP A 111 18.64 -17.37 -1.32
C ASP A 111 18.67 -16.86 0.13
N PRO A 112 19.77 -17.08 0.87
CA PRO A 112 19.97 -16.44 2.16
C PRO A 112 20.15 -14.94 1.97
N ILE A 113 19.60 -14.14 2.88
CA ILE A 113 19.69 -12.66 2.81
C ILE A 113 21.14 -12.17 2.90
N SER A 114 22.02 -12.92 3.55
CA SER A 114 23.46 -12.62 3.62
C SER A 114 24.16 -12.55 2.26
N LYS A 115 23.56 -13.09 1.21
CA LYS A 115 24.06 -12.95 -0.17
C LYS A 115 23.96 -11.52 -0.69
N TYR A 116 23.03 -10.73 -0.16
CA TYR A 116 22.71 -9.38 -0.64
C TYR A 116 23.11 -8.27 0.34
N LEU A 117 23.30 -8.62 1.61
CA LEU A 117 23.63 -7.65 2.66
C LEU A 117 25.12 -7.70 3.01
N PRO A 118 25.80 -6.56 3.18
CA PRO A 118 27.21 -6.51 3.57
C PRO A 118 27.45 -6.76 5.07
N TYR A 119 26.42 -7.17 5.82
CA TYR A 119 26.45 -7.45 7.24
C TYR A 119 25.57 -8.65 7.59
N ILE A 120 25.82 -9.24 8.76
CA ILE A 120 25.12 -10.45 9.20
C ILE A 120 23.90 -10.07 10.01
N ILE A 121 22.74 -10.59 9.61
CA ILE A 121 21.50 -10.64 10.39
C ILE A 121 21.20 -12.13 10.62
N GLU A 122 21.23 -12.55 11.87
CA GLU A 122 20.94 -13.92 12.28
C GLU A 122 20.24 -13.95 13.64
N ASN A 123 19.40 -14.94 13.86
CA ASN A 123 18.82 -15.15 15.18
C ASN A 123 19.92 -15.62 16.15
N PRO A 124 20.20 -14.88 17.24
CA PRO A 124 21.31 -15.19 18.15
C PRO A 124 21.19 -16.56 18.84
N LYS A 125 19.96 -17.13 18.90
CA LYS A 125 19.70 -18.48 19.46
C LYS A 125 19.93 -19.58 18.44
N TYR A 126 19.95 -19.27 17.14
CA TYR A 126 20.08 -20.22 16.02
C TYR A 126 21.17 -19.79 15.05
N LYS A 127 22.37 -19.60 15.60
CA LYS A 127 23.53 -19.18 14.81
C LYS A 127 23.82 -20.16 13.69
N GLY A 128 24.09 -19.63 12.50
CA GLY A 128 24.37 -20.41 11.30
C GLY A 128 23.11 -20.91 10.56
N GLU A 129 21.92 -20.76 11.16
CA GLU A 129 20.66 -21.02 10.44
C GLU A 129 20.33 -19.82 9.55
N PRO A 130 20.30 -19.96 8.21
CA PRO A 130 20.12 -18.82 7.32
C PRO A 130 18.68 -18.33 7.34
N ILE A 131 18.53 -17.02 7.37
CA ILE A 131 17.26 -16.36 7.03
C ILE A 131 17.22 -16.22 5.51
N THR A 132 16.19 -16.76 4.86
CA THR A 132 15.98 -16.64 3.41
C THR A 132 14.98 -15.52 3.07
N ILE A 133 14.97 -15.09 1.82
CA ILE A 133 13.98 -14.12 1.33
C ILE A 133 12.56 -14.69 1.48
N ARG A 134 12.36 -15.98 1.23
CA ARG A 134 11.08 -16.67 1.47
C ARG A 134 10.62 -16.49 2.91
N HIS A 135 11.51 -16.68 3.88
CA HIS A 135 11.18 -16.49 5.29
C HIS A 135 10.69 -15.07 5.60
N LEU A 136 11.24 -14.05 4.95
CA LEU A 136 10.81 -12.67 5.14
C LEU A 136 9.39 -12.44 4.62
N VAL A 137 9.11 -12.82 3.36
CA VAL A 137 7.81 -12.54 2.72
C VAL A 137 6.68 -13.43 3.22
N THR A 138 7.00 -14.54 3.91
CA THR A 138 6.01 -15.41 4.54
C THR A 138 5.89 -15.20 6.05
N HIS A 139 6.59 -14.20 6.61
CA HIS A 139 6.63 -13.94 8.05
C HIS A 139 7.06 -15.16 8.89
N THR A 140 8.07 -15.89 8.42
CA THR A 140 8.64 -17.04 9.12
C THR A 140 10.13 -16.84 9.42
N SER A 141 10.63 -15.61 9.32
CA SER A 141 12.06 -15.30 9.45
C SER A 141 12.64 -15.38 10.86
N SER A 142 11.82 -15.62 11.86
CA SER A 142 12.12 -15.46 13.29
C SER A 142 12.39 -14.01 13.73
N ILE A 143 12.36 -13.02 12.85
CA ILE A 143 12.43 -11.59 13.23
C ILE A 143 11.09 -11.21 13.86
N ALA A 144 11.15 -10.52 15.00
CA ALA A 144 9.99 -10.03 15.74
C ALA A 144 10.11 -8.52 15.98
N ASP A 145 9.01 -7.80 15.81
CA ASP A 145 8.96 -6.39 16.16
C ASP A 145 9.03 -6.25 17.70
N ASN A 146 9.99 -5.49 18.17
CA ASN A 146 10.21 -5.28 19.60
C ASN A 146 9.97 -3.82 20.00
N GLN A 147 10.14 -3.50 21.27
CA GLN A 147 9.90 -2.17 21.81
C GLN A 147 10.80 -1.10 21.17
N GLU A 148 12.05 -1.43 20.80
CA GLU A 148 12.93 -0.49 20.11
C GLU A 148 12.40 -0.13 18.74
N TYR A 149 11.82 -1.10 18.00
CA TYR A 149 11.12 -0.85 16.74
C TYR A 149 9.92 0.10 16.97
N LEU A 150 9.06 -0.20 17.93
CA LEU A 150 7.86 0.60 18.21
C LEU A 150 8.18 2.07 18.58
N TYR A 151 9.30 2.29 19.24
CA TYR A 151 9.73 3.64 19.63
C TYR A 151 10.36 4.45 18.48
N ARG A 152 10.80 3.80 17.40
CA ARG A 152 11.60 4.45 16.35
C ARG A 152 10.97 4.43 14.97
N ALA A 153 9.98 3.58 14.76
CA ALA A 153 9.35 3.40 13.45
C ALA A 153 8.34 4.50 13.07
N TRP A 154 7.97 5.34 14.04
CA TRP A 154 6.92 6.35 13.84
C TRP A 154 7.54 7.75 13.84
N ILE A 155 7.65 8.34 12.65
CA ILE A 155 8.18 9.70 12.48
C ILE A 155 7.02 10.65 12.25
N LEU A 156 6.94 11.73 13.04
CA LEU A 156 5.97 12.79 12.85
C LEU A 156 6.63 14.00 12.18
N TYR A 157 6.24 14.26 10.94
CA TYR A 157 6.79 15.38 10.16
C TYR A 157 6.09 16.72 10.43
N ASP A 158 4.86 16.70 10.92
CA ASP A 158 4.16 17.92 11.34
C ASP A 158 4.60 18.33 12.75
N THR A 159 5.64 19.17 12.81
CA THR A 159 6.16 19.67 14.09
C THR A 159 5.40 20.89 14.63
N ILE A 160 4.57 21.55 13.82
CA ILE A 160 3.80 22.74 14.22
C ILE A 160 2.77 22.37 15.28
N ASN A 161 2.19 21.18 15.18
CA ASN A 161 1.19 20.66 16.11
C ASN A 161 1.74 19.53 16.99
N LEU A 162 3.05 19.41 17.16
CA LEU A 162 3.68 18.31 17.87
C LEU A 162 3.11 18.12 19.29
N GLU A 163 2.93 19.21 20.04
CA GLU A 163 2.36 19.14 21.39
C GLU A 163 0.89 18.69 21.41
N LYS A 164 0.09 19.06 20.40
CA LYS A 164 -1.28 18.61 20.24
C LYS A 164 -1.33 17.15 19.80
N ASN A 165 -0.43 16.77 18.90
CA ASN A 165 -0.36 15.42 18.32
C ASN A 165 0.26 14.40 19.29
N LEU A 166 1.13 14.83 20.22
CA LEU A 166 1.68 13.97 21.29
C LEU A 166 0.60 13.47 22.27
N LYS A 167 -0.60 14.05 22.26
CA LYS A 167 -1.75 13.55 23.02
C LYS A 167 -2.52 12.43 22.30
N ILE A 168 -2.10 12.06 21.10
CA ILE A 168 -2.67 10.94 20.38
C ILE A 168 -2.16 9.67 21.05
N ASP A 169 -3.04 8.98 21.75
CA ASP A 169 -2.75 7.66 22.32
C ASP A 169 -2.87 6.61 21.21
N ILE A 170 -1.70 6.14 20.76
CA ILE A 170 -1.59 5.03 19.80
C ILE A 170 -1.03 3.78 20.48
N GLY A 171 -1.26 3.66 21.79
CA GLY A 171 -0.80 2.56 22.61
C GLY A 171 0.72 2.65 22.88
N GLU A 172 1.44 1.56 22.63
CA GLU A 172 2.89 1.49 22.91
C GLU A 172 3.78 2.26 21.92
N CYS A 173 3.21 2.71 20.80
CA CYS A 173 3.94 3.48 19.79
C CYS A 173 4.20 4.91 20.27
N LYS A 174 5.39 5.43 19.97
CA LYS A 174 5.76 6.82 20.22
C LYS A 174 6.17 7.50 18.93
N PHE A 175 5.74 8.74 18.77
CA PHE A 175 6.22 9.57 17.66
C PHE A 175 7.63 10.09 17.95
N SER A 176 8.50 10.00 16.97
CA SER A 176 9.83 10.56 16.95
C SER A 176 9.89 11.79 16.04
N ALA A 177 10.83 12.70 16.32
CA ALA A 177 11.02 13.91 15.53
C ALA A 177 11.61 13.59 14.15
N PRO A 178 11.36 14.43 13.12
CA PRO A 178 11.90 14.26 11.76
C PRO A 178 13.43 14.12 11.73
N SER A 179 14.16 14.77 12.66
CA SER A 179 15.62 14.65 12.80
C SER A 179 16.11 13.23 13.14
N THR A 180 15.21 12.34 13.55
CA THR A 180 15.52 10.94 13.83
C THR A 180 15.30 10.01 12.64
N ASP A 181 14.78 10.56 11.52
CA ASP A 181 14.63 9.81 10.29
C ASP A 181 16.00 9.48 9.69
N ILE A 182 16.21 8.21 9.39
CA ILE A 182 17.46 7.67 8.85
C ILE A 182 17.15 6.71 7.72
N PRO A 183 18.12 6.46 6.80
CA PRO A 183 17.94 5.49 5.74
C PRO A 183 17.48 4.11 6.26
N MET A 184 16.61 3.46 5.51
CA MET A 184 16.06 2.13 5.83
C MET A 184 17.16 1.10 6.17
N GLU A 185 18.26 1.11 5.44
CA GLU A 185 19.40 0.24 5.71
C GLU A 185 20.02 0.49 7.08
N ASP A 186 20.26 1.75 7.43
CA ASP A 186 20.87 2.13 8.72
C ASP A 186 19.93 1.78 9.87
N PHE A 187 18.63 1.98 9.70
CA PHE A 187 17.63 1.57 10.68
C PHE A 187 17.69 0.07 10.95
N LEU A 188 17.57 -0.75 9.89
CA LEU A 188 17.57 -2.21 10.02
C LEU A 188 18.91 -2.76 10.53
N LYS A 189 20.02 -2.20 10.08
CA LYS A 189 21.36 -2.55 10.58
C LYS A 189 21.50 -2.28 12.09
N ASN A 190 21.03 -1.11 12.55
CA ASN A 190 21.13 -0.73 13.95
C ASN A 190 20.27 -1.60 14.88
N ILE A 191 19.14 -2.12 14.40
CA ILE A 191 18.20 -2.88 15.25
C ILE A 191 18.37 -4.39 15.13
N LEU A 192 18.84 -4.92 13.98
CA LEU A 192 18.89 -6.36 13.70
C LEU A 192 20.31 -6.96 13.74
N THR A 193 21.38 -6.16 13.72
CA THR A 193 22.73 -6.71 13.80
C THR A 193 23.26 -6.68 15.23
N LYS A 194 24.04 -7.68 15.62
CA LYS A 194 24.59 -7.83 16.99
C LYS A 194 25.35 -6.58 17.48
N ASN A 195 26.01 -5.86 16.59
CA ASN A 195 26.77 -4.65 16.92
C ASN A 195 25.97 -3.38 16.64
N GLY A 196 24.69 -3.49 16.33
CA GLY A 196 23.82 -2.35 16.06
C GLY A 196 23.51 -1.58 17.35
N LYS A 197 23.39 -0.26 17.22
CA LYS A 197 23.18 0.67 18.36
C LYS A 197 21.93 0.34 19.19
N TRP A 198 20.91 -0.24 18.53
CA TRP A 198 19.60 -0.54 19.14
C TRP A 198 19.31 -2.03 19.20
N PHE A 199 20.35 -2.84 18.99
CA PHE A 199 20.18 -4.30 19.01
C PHE A 199 19.71 -4.80 20.37
N ARG A 200 18.68 -5.64 20.34
CA ARG A 200 18.21 -6.42 21.48
C ARG A 200 17.86 -7.83 21.00
N ALA A 201 18.12 -8.81 21.84
CA ALA A 201 17.88 -10.21 21.48
C ALA A 201 16.39 -10.52 21.24
N ASP A 202 15.47 -9.73 21.80
CA ASP A 202 14.02 -9.82 21.60
C ASP A 202 13.54 -9.32 20.23
N ALA A 203 14.44 -8.79 19.38
CA ALA A 203 14.18 -8.61 17.94
C ALA A 203 14.09 -9.93 17.17
N PHE A 204 14.27 -11.05 17.87
CA PHE A 204 14.13 -12.40 17.31
C PHE A 204 13.31 -13.29 18.26
N THR A 205 12.47 -14.14 17.65
CA THR A 205 11.71 -15.15 18.41
C THR A 205 12.63 -16.26 18.96
N ASP A 206 12.09 -17.11 19.81
CA ASP A 206 12.76 -18.32 20.31
C ASP A 206 12.69 -19.54 19.36
N LYS A 207 12.27 -19.31 18.11
CA LYS A 207 12.15 -20.33 17.08
C LYS A 207 13.12 -20.08 15.94
N LYS A 208 13.59 -21.14 15.32
CA LYS A 208 14.48 -21.03 14.16
C LYS A 208 13.74 -20.47 12.94
N PRO A 209 14.47 -19.82 12.00
CA PRO A 209 13.88 -19.42 10.73
C PRO A 209 13.14 -20.58 10.03
N GLY A 210 11.95 -20.28 9.52
CA GLY A 210 11.07 -21.26 8.86
C GLY A 210 10.17 -22.08 9.80
N ALA A 211 10.35 -22.01 11.12
CA ALA A 211 9.63 -22.92 12.02
C ALA A 211 8.20 -22.48 12.35
N ILE A 212 7.95 -21.18 12.48
CA ILE A 212 6.62 -20.64 12.84
C ILE A 212 6.34 -19.37 12.06
N PHE A 213 5.04 -19.07 11.88
CA PHE A 213 4.59 -17.77 11.44
C PHE A 213 4.67 -16.76 12.62
N SER A 214 5.33 -15.66 12.38
CA SER A 214 5.38 -14.53 13.31
C SER A 214 5.41 -13.24 12.49
N TYR A 215 4.28 -12.53 12.47
CA TYR A 215 4.18 -11.29 11.71
C TYR A 215 5.25 -10.28 12.15
N SER A 216 5.96 -9.70 11.18
CA SER A 216 7.01 -8.72 11.47
C SER A 216 7.05 -7.61 10.42
N ASN A 217 6.94 -6.37 10.87
CA ASN A 217 7.15 -5.18 10.04
C ASN A 217 8.62 -5.08 9.65
N MET A 218 9.54 -5.32 10.60
CA MET A 218 10.98 -5.32 10.33
C MET A 218 11.36 -6.37 9.27
N GLY A 219 10.77 -7.58 9.35
CA GLY A 219 10.99 -8.62 8.36
C GLY A 219 10.52 -8.20 6.96
N ALA A 220 9.36 -7.58 6.85
CA ALA A 220 8.85 -7.06 5.57
C ALA A 220 9.71 -5.92 5.02
N THR A 221 10.13 -4.98 5.87
CA THR A 221 11.03 -3.88 5.49
C THR A 221 12.39 -4.42 5.02
N LEU A 222 12.90 -5.46 5.68
CA LEU A 222 14.14 -6.13 5.27
C LEU A 222 14.00 -6.80 3.90
N ALA A 223 12.84 -7.35 3.56
CA ALA A 223 12.58 -7.88 2.22
C ALA A 223 12.66 -6.76 1.16
N ALA A 224 12.12 -5.57 1.44
CA ALA A 224 12.24 -4.42 0.56
C ALA A 224 13.71 -3.98 0.38
N LEU A 225 14.49 -3.94 1.47
CA LEU A 225 15.92 -3.65 1.40
C LEU A 225 16.69 -4.69 0.57
N VAL A 226 16.35 -5.98 0.70
CA VAL A 226 16.98 -7.03 -0.11
C VAL A 226 16.67 -6.83 -1.60
N VAL A 227 15.45 -6.38 -1.97
CA VAL A 227 15.15 -6.00 -3.36
C VAL A 227 16.04 -4.84 -3.82
N GLU A 228 16.23 -3.79 -3.01
CA GLU A 228 17.17 -2.69 -3.36
C GLU A 228 18.57 -3.21 -3.63
N LYS A 229 19.09 -4.04 -2.72
CA LYS A 229 20.47 -4.56 -2.83
C LYS A 229 20.64 -5.51 -4.01
N ALA A 230 19.66 -6.37 -4.27
CA ALA A 230 19.70 -7.30 -5.38
C ALA A 230 19.57 -6.64 -6.76
N THR A 231 18.82 -5.54 -6.84
CA THR A 231 18.52 -4.85 -8.10
C THR A 231 19.44 -3.64 -8.36
N GLY A 232 20.05 -3.07 -7.30
CA GLY A 232 20.80 -1.82 -7.36
C GLY A 232 19.91 -0.58 -7.55
N GLN A 233 18.60 -0.69 -7.34
CA GLN A 233 17.63 0.39 -7.47
C GLN A 233 16.97 0.66 -6.10
N LYS A 234 16.55 1.89 -5.84
CA LYS A 234 15.71 2.19 -4.68
C LYS A 234 14.40 1.42 -4.78
N PHE A 235 13.83 1.03 -3.64
CA PHE A 235 12.64 0.18 -3.61
C PHE A 235 11.42 0.86 -4.24
N ASP A 236 11.23 2.15 -3.97
CA ASP A 236 10.19 2.97 -4.57
C ASP A 236 10.36 3.11 -6.09
N ASP A 237 11.57 3.43 -6.58
CA ASP A 237 11.88 3.49 -8.01
C ASP A 237 11.64 2.13 -8.71
N PHE A 238 12.04 1.04 -8.05
CA PHE A 238 11.83 -0.31 -8.58
C PHE A 238 10.34 -0.65 -8.69
N THR A 239 9.58 -0.40 -7.64
CA THR A 239 8.14 -0.70 -7.63
C THR A 239 7.38 0.22 -8.57
N GLU A 240 7.73 1.51 -8.63
CA GLU A 240 7.16 2.45 -9.59
C GLU A 240 7.32 1.92 -11.01
N LYS A 241 8.55 1.63 -11.41
CA LYS A 241 8.89 1.21 -12.78
C LYS A 241 8.29 -0.14 -13.18
N TYR A 242 8.33 -1.13 -12.29
CA TYR A 242 8.03 -2.51 -12.65
C TYR A 242 6.65 -2.99 -12.20
N ILE A 243 5.95 -2.23 -11.35
CA ILE A 243 4.65 -2.61 -10.80
C ILE A 243 3.62 -1.50 -11.04
N LEU A 244 3.83 -0.29 -10.49
CA LEU A 244 2.79 0.74 -10.47
C LEU A 244 2.51 1.30 -11.88
N GLN A 245 3.55 1.68 -12.63
CA GLN A 245 3.40 2.20 -14.00
C GLN A 245 2.78 1.18 -14.96
N PRO A 246 3.26 -0.10 -15.04
CA PRO A 246 2.62 -1.09 -15.89
C PRO A 246 1.15 -1.35 -15.57
N LEU A 247 0.76 -1.22 -14.29
CA LEU A 247 -0.61 -1.37 -13.82
C LEU A 247 -1.42 -0.07 -13.88
N LYS A 248 -0.82 1.04 -14.35
CA LYS A 248 -1.43 2.38 -14.41
C LYS A 248 -1.94 2.87 -13.05
N MET A 249 -1.23 2.56 -11.98
CA MET A 249 -1.56 2.95 -10.61
C MET A 249 -1.00 4.35 -10.29
N GLU A 250 -1.38 5.35 -11.09
CA GLU A 250 -0.80 6.71 -11.09
C GLU A 250 -1.01 7.50 -9.79
N SER A 251 -1.95 7.08 -8.95
CA SER A 251 -2.24 7.71 -7.65
C SER A 251 -1.74 6.89 -6.47
N THR A 252 -0.81 5.96 -6.70
CA THR A 252 -0.24 5.09 -5.67
C THR A 252 1.25 5.37 -5.49
N GLY A 253 1.73 5.42 -4.25
CA GLY A 253 3.14 5.66 -3.96
C GLY A 253 3.53 5.31 -2.53
N TRP A 254 4.82 5.27 -2.24
CA TRP A 254 5.36 4.91 -0.92
C TRP A 254 5.48 6.10 0.03
N GLY A 255 5.59 7.29 -0.49
CA GLY A 255 5.74 8.51 0.30
C GLY A 255 4.72 9.59 -0.08
N LEU A 256 4.42 10.48 0.86
CA LEU A 256 3.49 11.59 0.64
C LEU A 256 3.94 12.52 -0.51
N HIS A 257 5.24 12.55 -0.81
CA HIS A 257 5.80 13.33 -1.92
C HIS A 257 5.50 12.73 -3.32
N SER A 258 5.12 11.45 -3.38
CA SER A 258 4.83 10.75 -4.64
C SER A 258 3.34 10.69 -5.00
N ILE A 259 2.49 11.35 -4.21
CA ILE A 259 1.03 11.36 -4.41
C ILE A 259 0.48 12.79 -4.44
N ASP A 260 -0.71 12.97 -5.00
CA ASP A 260 -1.44 14.24 -4.94
C ASP A 260 -2.11 14.41 -3.56
N MET A 261 -1.47 15.17 -2.68
CA MET A 261 -1.95 15.45 -1.33
C MET A 261 -3.32 16.15 -1.27
N LYS A 262 -3.77 16.77 -2.35
CA LYS A 262 -5.11 17.37 -2.42
C LYS A 262 -6.22 16.30 -2.48
N LYS A 263 -5.88 15.09 -2.95
CA LYS A 263 -6.80 13.95 -3.02
C LYS A 263 -6.67 13.03 -1.81
N HIS A 264 -5.73 13.28 -0.90
CA HIS A 264 -5.47 12.40 0.24
C HIS A 264 -6.49 12.62 1.36
N SER A 265 -7.17 11.56 1.78
CA SER A 265 -8.10 11.59 2.91
C SER A 265 -7.37 11.88 4.22
N ARG A 266 -8.06 12.54 5.16
CA ARG A 266 -7.55 12.71 6.52
C ARG A 266 -7.64 11.40 7.29
N LEU A 267 -6.63 11.14 8.14
CA LEU A 267 -6.64 10.02 9.08
C LEU A 267 -7.31 10.47 10.39
N TYR A 268 -8.18 9.63 10.91
CA TYR A 268 -8.88 9.86 12.17
C TYR A 268 -8.68 8.66 13.09
N ILE A 269 -8.38 8.90 14.36
CA ILE A 269 -8.11 7.84 15.33
C ILE A 269 -9.41 7.31 15.94
N GLU A 270 -10.35 8.20 16.23
CA GLU A 270 -11.70 7.85 16.69
C GLU A 270 -12.68 8.95 16.30
N LYS A 271 -13.92 8.55 16.03
CA LYS A 271 -15.06 9.46 16.00
C LYS A 271 -15.39 9.77 17.45
N LYS A 272 -14.87 10.85 18.01
CA LYS A 272 -15.40 11.35 19.27
C LYS A 272 -16.86 11.71 19.01
N THR A 273 -17.78 10.88 19.51
CA THR A 273 -19.17 11.31 19.68
C THR A 273 -19.15 12.48 20.63
N ALA A 274 -19.61 13.63 20.14
CA ALA A 274 -19.86 14.81 20.95
C ALA A 274 -20.91 14.52 22.02
#